data_b41ffe26df7819fcdacfbb4fe6032c57
#
_entry.id   b41ffe26df7819fcdacfbb4fe6032c57
#
_cell.length_a   1.000
_cell.length_b   1.000
_cell.length_c   1.000
_cell.angle_alpha   90.00
_cell.angle_beta   90.00
_cell.angle_gamma   90.00
#
_symmetry.space_group_name_H-M   'P 1'
#
loop_
_entity.id
_entity.type
_entity.pdbx_description
1 polymer ?
#
loop_
_entity_poly.entity_id
_entity_poly.type
_entity_poly.pdbx_seq_one_letter_code
_entity_poly.pdbx_strand_id
1 'polypeptide(L)'
;MPTIKNNISSIQVRLQQALRDVGRSPDEVLLLAVSKTRSTKQINQVLQAGLINFGENYLQEAIEKIDQFLATGLDWHFIGPLQSNKTRLAAEYFSWIHSVDRLKIAQRLSAQRPTTMKPLNLCLQINIDHEPTKSGFSPEQALAVASEIAELPNISLRGLMAIPRSRASLAEQRVPFARLRELKDQINTRLDNSLKLDTLSMGMSGDMEAAILEGATIVRIGTDIFGPRNK
;
A
#
# COMPACT_ATOMS: atom_id res chain seq x y z
N MET A 1 8.43 -28.26 -0.29
CA MET A 1 7.85 -26.94 -0.63
C MET A 1 8.88 -25.88 -0.32
N PRO A 2 9.04 -24.83 -1.11
CA PRO A 2 9.96 -23.74 -0.78
C PRO A 2 9.56 -23.08 0.54
N THR A 3 10.55 -22.69 1.33
CA THR A 3 10.32 -22.01 2.61
C THR A 3 9.97 -20.53 2.39
N ILE A 4 9.32 -19.88 3.37
CA ILE A 4 9.04 -18.43 3.32
C ILE A 4 10.32 -17.64 3.07
N LYS A 5 11.44 -18.03 3.68
CA LYS A 5 12.76 -17.41 3.46
C LYS A 5 13.20 -17.51 2.01
N ASN A 6 13.09 -18.68 1.39
CA ASN A 6 13.47 -18.88 -0.03
C ASN A 6 12.56 -18.07 -0.97
N ASN A 7 11.26 -18.01 -0.65
CA ASN A 7 10.30 -17.21 -1.40
C ASN A 7 10.67 -15.72 -1.37
N ILE A 8 10.97 -15.17 -0.19
CA ILE A 8 11.38 -13.78 -0.03
C ILE A 8 12.67 -13.51 -0.81
N SER A 9 13.67 -14.39 -0.73
CA SER A 9 14.91 -14.25 -1.50
C SER A 9 14.65 -14.20 -3.01
N SER A 10 13.76 -15.06 -3.52
CA SER A 10 13.40 -15.08 -4.95
C SER A 10 12.70 -13.77 -5.37
N ILE A 11 11.81 -13.24 -4.52
CA ILE A 11 11.14 -11.96 -4.78
C ILE A 11 12.14 -10.81 -4.77
N GLN A 12 13.08 -10.78 -3.81
CA GLN A 12 14.11 -9.75 -3.74
C GLN A 12 15.02 -9.75 -4.97
N VAL A 13 15.37 -10.92 -5.52
CA VAL A 13 16.13 -11.01 -6.77
C VAL A 13 15.35 -10.40 -7.94
N ARG A 14 14.08 -10.75 -8.11
CA ARG A 14 13.20 -10.18 -9.16
C ARG A 14 13.06 -8.66 -9.00
N LEU A 15 12.82 -8.19 -7.78
CA LEU A 15 12.68 -6.78 -7.44
C LEU A 15 13.97 -6.01 -7.79
N GLN A 16 15.13 -6.52 -7.36
CA GLN A 16 16.42 -5.90 -7.65
C GLN A 16 16.72 -5.87 -9.15
N GLN A 17 16.34 -6.92 -9.90
CA GLN A 17 16.51 -6.93 -11.36
C GLN A 17 15.66 -5.84 -12.01
N ALA A 18 14.36 -5.75 -11.67
CA ALA A 18 13.48 -4.73 -12.23
C ALA A 18 13.93 -3.30 -11.89
N LEU A 19 14.51 -3.08 -10.69
CA LEU A 19 15.09 -1.79 -10.32
C LEU A 19 16.34 -1.44 -11.13
N ARG A 20 17.25 -2.42 -11.36
CA ARG A 20 18.42 -2.23 -12.22
C ARG A 20 18.03 -1.85 -13.65
N ASP A 21 16.98 -2.48 -14.18
CA ASP A 21 16.52 -2.24 -15.55
C ASP A 21 16.06 -0.79 -15.79
N VAL A 22 15.74 -0.04 -14.72
CA VAL A 22 15.34 1.38 -14.76
C VAL A 22 16.28 2.31 -13.99
N GLY A 23 17.45 1.82 -13.59
CA GLY A 23 18.48 2.64 -12.93
C GLY A 23 18.09 3.16 -11.53
N ARG A 24 17.19 2.43 -10.81
CA ARG A 24 16.74 2.80 -9.46
C ARG A 24 17.48 2.03 -8.38
N SER A 25 17.64 2.65 -7.20
CA SER A 25 18.22 2.03 -6.02
C SER A 25 17.27 1.02 -5.35
N PRO A 26 17.79 -0.08 -4.74
CA PRO A 26 16.98 -1.03 -3.98
C PRO A 26 16.16 -0.40 -2.85
N ASP A 27 16.61 0.68 -2.25
CA ASP A 27 15.96 1.33 -1.10
C ASP A 27 14.73 2.17 -1.52
N GLU A 28 14.54 2.39 -2.82
CA GLU A 28 13.41 3.18 -3.34
C GLU A 28 12.08 2.41 -3.37
N VAL A 29 12.11 1.09 -3.14
CA VAL A 29 10.90 0.26 -3.18
C VAL A 29 10.78 -0.60 -1.94
N LEU A 30 9.73 -0.34 -1.17
CA LEU A 30 9.35 -1.13 -0.03
C LEU A 30 8.61 -2.39 -0.47
N LEU A 31 9.08 -3.56 -0.01
CA LEU A 31 8.39 -4.83 -0.14
C LEU A 31 7.43 -5.00 1.05
N LEU A 32 6.13 -4.85 0.80
CA LEU A 32 5.07 -5.04 1.79
C LEU A 32 4.60 -6.50 1.79
N ALA A 33 4.80 -7.21 2.89
CA ALA A 33 4.35 -8.59 3.07
C ALA A 33 2.84 -8.62 3.38
N VAL A 34 2.00 -9.07 2.43
CA VAL A 34 0.54 -9.11 2.62
C VAL A 34 0.16 -10.36 3.40
N SER A 35 -0.08 -10.20 4.71
CA SER A 35 -0.25 -11.28 5.69
C SER A 35 -1.70 -11.62 6.05
N LYS A 36 -2.68 -11.06 5.31
CA LYS A 36 -4.10 -11.42 5.49
C LYS A 36 -4.32 -12.92 5.44
N THR A 37 -5.11 -13.45 6.35
CA THR A 37 -5.41 -14.89 6.53
C THR A 37 -4.20 -15.77 6.86
N ARG A 38 -3.09 -15.17 7.31
CA ARG A 38 -1.88 -15.90 7.68
C ARG A 38 -1.70 -15.93 9.19
N SER A 39 -1.13 -17.04 9.68
CA SER A 39 -0.89 -17.23 11.12
C SER A 39 0.27 -16.35 11.62
N THR A 40 0.28 -16.07 12.93
CA THR A 40 1.37 -15.37 13.61
C THR A 40 2.71 -16.12 13.51
N LYS A 41 2.67 -17.46 13.40
CA LYS A 41 3.87 -18.28 13.10
C LYS A 41 4.48 -17.92 11.74
N GLN A 42 3.65 -17.72 10.70
CA GLN A 42 4.12 -17.31 9.36
C GLN A 42 4.64 -15.87 9.38
N ILE A 43 4.01 -14.96 10.14
CA ILE A 43 4.49 -13.59 10.34
C ILE A 43 5.88 -13.60 10.99
N ASN A 44 6.09 -14.42 12.02
CA ASN A 44 7.41 -14.59 12.64
C ASN A 44 8.49 -15.08 11.65
N GLN A 45 8.14 -15.99 10.73
CA GLN A 45 9.09 -16.45 9.71
C GLN A 45 9.48 -15.33 8.74
N VAL A 46 8.54 -14.45 8.38
CA VAL A 46 8.80 -13.26 7.55
C VAL A 46 9.67 -12.27 8.30
N LEU A 47 9.39 -12.01 9.59
CA LEU A 47 10.19 -11.16 10.46
C LEU A 47 11.63 -11.67 10.58
N GLN A 48 11.82 -12.99 10.80
CA GLN A 48 13.13 -13.62 10.83
C GLN A 48 13.90 -13.54 9.50
N ALA A 49 13.19 -13.36 8.39
CA ALA A 49 13.78 -13.09 7.09
C ALA A 49 14.07 -11.60 6.84
N GLY A 50 13.85 -10.73 7.84
CA GLY A 50 14.23 -9.32 7.82
C GLY A 50 13.16 -8.36 7.30
N LEU A 51 11.93 -8.80 7.02
CA LEU A 51 10.85 -7.92 6.63
C LEU A 51 10.04 -7.48 7.86
N ILE A 52 9.83 -6.18 7.99
CA ILE A 52 9.11 -5.57 9.12
C ILE A 52 7.79 -4.90 8.70
N ASN A 53 7.51 -4.79 7.40
CA ASN A 53 6.32 -4.13 6.87
C ASN A 53 5.26 -5.15 6.48
N PHE A 54 4.08 -5.06 7.09
CA PHE A 54 2.99 -6.02 6.89
C PHE A 54 1.70 -5.35 6.43
N GLY A 55 1.03 -5.97 5.43
CA GLY A 55 -0.21 -5.47 4.86
C GLY A 55 -1.40 -6.36 5.24
N GLU A 56 -2.46 -5.75 5.79
CA GLU A 56 -3.68 -6.41 6.23
C GLU A 56 -4.94 -5.87 5.54
N ASN A 57 -5.91 -6.75 5.33
CA ASN A 57 -7.18 -6.39 4.69
C ASN A 57 -8.37 -6.40 5.65
N TYR A 58 -8.27 -7.10 6.76
CA TYR A 58 -9.37 -7.33 7.71
C TYR A 58 -8.99 -6.76 9.06
N LEU A 59 -9.72 -5.73 9.50
CA LEU A 59 -9.33 -4.92 10.65
C LEU A 59 -9.26 -5.73 11.94
N GLN A 60 -10.26 -6.58 12.21
CA GLN A 60 -10.31 -7.37 13.43
C GLN A 60 -9.15 -8.38 13.51
N GLU A 61 -8.92 -9.12 12.41
CA GLU A 61 -7.79 -10.04 12.28
C GLU A 61 -6.44 -9.33 12.47
N ALA A 62 -6.32 -8.13 11.90
CA ALA A 62 -5.10 -7.34 12.01
C ALA A 62 -4.81 -6.91 13.46
N ILE A 63 -5.81 -6.42 14.19
CA ILE A 63 -5.66 -5.99 15.58
C ILE A 63 -5.18 -7.16 16.45
N GLU A 64 -5.78 -8.35 16.32
CA GLU A 64 -5.37 -9.55 17.05
C GLU A 64 -3.90 -9.94 16.78
N LYS A 65 -3.40 -9.68 15.56
CA LYS A 65 -1.99 -9.87 15.21
C LYS A 65 -1.10 -8.76 15.78
N ILE A 66 -1.50 -7.49 15.59
CA ILE A 66 -0.75 -6.33 16.08
C ILE A 66 -0.49 -6.46 17.58
N ASP A 67 -1.51 -6.82 18.35
CA ASP A 67 -1.40 -6.99 19.82
C ASP A 67 -0.36 -8.05 20.23
N GLN A 68 -0.16 -9.08 19.41
CA GLN A 68 0.87 -10.10 19.65
C GLN A 68 2.29 -9.65 19.28
N PHE A 69 2.43 -8.57 18.51
CA PHE A 69 3.72 -8.07 17.97
C PHE A 69 4.07 -6.65 18.45
N LEU A 70 3.41 -6.10 19.46
CA LEU A 70 3.61 -4.72 19.94
C LEU A 70 5.07 -4.35 20.23
N ALA A 71 5.86 -5.28 20.77
CA ALA A 71 7.25 -5.05 21.15
C ALA A 71 8.27 -5.26 20.01
N THR A 72 7.83 -5.59 18.80
CA THR A 72 8.72 -6.04 17.72
C THR A 72 9.10 -4.96 16.71
N GLY A 73 8.50 -3.78 16.79
CA GLY A 73 8.76 -2.68 15.86
C GLY A 73 8.24 -2.93 14.45
N LEU A 74 7.24 -3.81 14.28
CA LEU A 74 6.61 -4.03 12.97
C LEU A 74 5.81 -2.82 12.54
N ASP A 75 5.86 -2.53 11.24
CA ASP A 75 5.06 -1.46 10.62
C ASP A 75 3.86 -2.06 9.91
N TRP A 76 2.66 -1.63 10.33
CA TRP A 76 1.41 -2.20 9.88
C TRP A 76 0.66 -1.29 8.94
N HIS A 77 0.35 -1.80 7.77
CA HIS A 77 -0.34 -1.13 6.68
C HIS A 77 -1.73 -1.73 6.48
N PHE A 78 -2.78 -0.92 6.53
CA PHE A 78 -4.11 -1.35 6.14
C PHE A 78 -4.32 -1.12 4.66
N ILE A 79 -4.64 -2.20 3.93
CA ILE A 79 -4.79 -2.19 2.47
C ILE A 79 -6.14 -2.74 2.00
N GLY A 80 -7.03 -3.08 2.94
CA GLY A 80 -8.39 -3.55 2.67
C GLY A 80 -9.44 -2.43 2.66
N PRO A 81 -10.68 -2.70 2.28
CA PRO A 81 -11.75 -1.71 2.27
C PRO A 81 -12.06 -1.24 3.70
N LEU A 82 -12.09 0.09 3.91
CA LEU A 82 -12.30 0.69 5.21
C LEU A 82 -13.71 1.26 5.35
N GLN A 83 -14.52 0.66 6.22
CA GLN A 83 -15.84 1.17 6.57
C GLN A 83 -15.74 2.37 7.52
N SER A 84 -16.65 3.35 7.38
CA SER A 84 -16.65 4.58 8.19
C SER A 84 -16.75 4.34 9.70
N ASN A 85 -17.45 3.30 10.15
CA ASN A 85 -17.57 2.94 11.57
C ASN A 85 -16.31 2.27 12.14
N LYS A 86 -15.34 1.94 11.31
CA LYS A 86 -14.07 1.27 11.69
C LYS A 86 -12.86 2.19 11.64
N THR A 87 -13.02 3.46 11.21
CA THR A 87 -11.91 4.41 11.04
C THR A 87 -11.15 4.72 12.32
N ARG A 88 -11.82 4.72 13.50
CA ARG A 88 -11.15 4.95 14.79
C ARG A 88 -10.10 3.88 15.07
N LEU A 89 -10.49 2.61 15.03
CA LEU A 89 -9.55 1.50 15.25
C LEU A 89 -8.42 1.51 14.20
N ALA A 90 -8.75 1.79 12.93
CA ALA A 90 -7.72 1.91 11.90
C ALA A 90 -6.72 3.04 12.20
N ALA A 91 -7.21 4.19 12.69
CA ALA A 91 -6.36 5.32 13.06
C ALA A 91 -5.49 5.06 14.30
N GLU A 92 -5.91 4.20 15.22
CA GLU A 92 -5.19 3.87 16.45
C GLU A 92 -4.13 2.79 16.24
N TYR A 93 -4.35 1.82 15.33
CA TYR A 93 -3.50 0.63 15.21
C TYR A 93 -2.51 0.64 14.05
N PHE A 94 -2.76 1.42 12.99
CA PHE A 94 -1.94 1.37 11.78
C PHE A 94 -1.05 2.61 11.62
N SER A 95 0.08 2.43 10.92
CA SER A 95 0.95 3.52 10.48
C SER A 95 0.59 4.02 9.07
N TRP A 96 -0.09 3.17 8.29
CA TRP A 96 -0.49 3.43 6.93
C TRP A 96 -1.90 2.96 6.62
N ILE A 97 -2.66 3.76 5.86
CA ILE A 97 -3.92 3.34 5.23
C ILE A 97 -3.81 3.61 3.73
N HIS A 98 -3.83 2.54 2.93
CA HIS A 98 -3.68 2.65 1.47
C HIS A 98 -5.03 2.78 0.74
N SER A 99 -6.13 2.55 1.41
CA SER A 99 -7.46 2.36 0.82
C SER A 99 -8.43 3.49 1.12
N VAL A 100 -7.93 4.73 1.15
CA VAL A 100 -8.80 5.90 1.30
C VAL A 100 -9.52 6.14 -0.02
N ASP A 101 -10.82 5.82 -0.06
CA ASP A 101 -11.64 5.80 -1.28
C ASP A 101 -12.66 6.97 -1.36
N ARG A 102 -12.72 7.83 -0.33
CA ARG A 102 -13.59 9.01 -0.26
C ARG A 102 -13.14 9.99 0.82
N LEU A 103 -13.40 11.27 0.61
CA LEU A 103 -13.00 12.37 1.49
C LEU A 103 -13.43 12.14 2.95
N LYS A 104 -14.66 11.67 3.18
CA LYS A 104 -15.19 11.38 4.53
C LYS A 104 -14.30 10.41 5.33
N ILE A 105 -13.64 9.44 4.67
CA ILE A 105 -12.72 8.51 5.35
C ILE A 105 -11.47 9.27 5.81
N ALA A 106 -10.86 10.10 4.96
CA ALA A 106 -9.69 10.90 5.33
C ALA A 106 -9.99 11.84 6.50
N GLN A 107 -11.10 12.57 6.45
CA GLN A 107 -11.55 13.47 7.52
C GLN A 107 -11.75 12.72 8.86
N ARG A 108 -12.36 11.54 8.82
CA ARG A 108 -12.55 10.71 10.04
C ARG A 108 -11.22 10.18 10.59
N LEU A 109 -10.32 9.72 9.73
CA LEU A 109 -8.99 9.26 10.15
C LEU A 109 -8.19 10.40 10.79
N SER A 110 -8.19 11.58 10.19
CA SER A 110 -7.59 12.81 10.73
C SER A 110 -8.13 13.17 12.12
N ALA A 111 -9.46 13.24 12.26
CA ALA A 111 -10.12 13.59 13.52
C ALA A 111 -9.96 12.52 14.62
N GLN A 112 -9.67 11.27 14.26
CA GLN A 112 -9.61 10.13 15.18
C GLN A 112 -8.18 9.64 15.45
N ARG A 113 -7.16 10.13 14.73
CA ARG A 113 -5.76 9.83 15.01
C ARG A 113 -5.34 10.44 16.35
N PRO A 114 -4.85 9.64 17.31
CA PRO A 114 -4.35 10.18 18.57
C PRO A 114 -3.21 11.18 18.34
N THR A 115 -3.28 12.36 18.97
CA THR A 115 -2.26 13.42 18.81
C THR A 115 -0.90 13.05 19.40
N THR A 116 -0.84 12.01 20.25
CA THR A 116 0.39 11.43 20.79
C THR A 116 1.11 10.50 19.79
N MET A 117 0.44 10.11 18.72
CA MET A 117 1.00 9.25 17.68
C MET A 117 1.53 10.11 16.51
N LYS A 118 2.50 9.58 15.77
CA LYS A 118 2.93 10.19 14.49
C LYS A 118 1.74 10.35 13.54
N PRO A 119 1.74 11.34 12.65
CA PRO A 119 0.70 11.46 11.63
C PRO A 119 0.50 10.14 10.88
N LEU A 120 -0.76 9.80 10.59
CA LEU A 120 -1.11 8.59 9.87
C LEU A 120 -0.85 8.78 8.38
N ASN A 121 -0.03 7.91 7.78
CA ASN A 121 0.25 7.96 6.35
C ASN A 121 -0.93 7.44 5.53
N LEU A 122 -1.37 8.19 4.55
CA LEU A 122 -2.51 7.85 3.69
C LEU A 122 -2.10 7.75 2.22
N CYS A 123 -2.68 6.76 1.51
CA CYS A 123 -2.77 6.78 0.05
C CYS A 123 -4.24 6.88 -0.37
N LEU A 124 -4.52 7.68 -1.39
CA LEU A 124 -5.83 7.64 -2.06
C LEU A 124 -5.91 6.39 -2.92
N GLN A 125 -6.95 5.61 -2.72
CA GLN A 125 -7.24 4.48 -3.61
C GLN A 125 -7.88 5.00 -4.88
N ILE A 126 -7.29 4.67 -6.03
CA ILE A 126 -7.74 5.12 -7.35
C ILE A 126 -8.35 3.96 -8.13
N ASN A 127 -9.56 4.13 -8.62
CA ASN A 127 -10.20 3.23 -9.58
C ASN A 127 -9.69 3.55 -11.00
N ILE A 128 -8.45 3.15 -11.27
CA ILE A 128 -7.72 3.53 -12.47
C ILE A 128 -8.28 2.93 -13.77
N ASP A 129 -9.01 1.84 -13.67
CA ASP A 129 -9.65 1.15 -14.81
C ASP A 129 -11.14 1.47 -14.94
N HIS A 130 -11.67 2.41 -14.15
CA HIS A 130 -13.09 2.84 -14.15
C HIS A 130 -14.08 1.66 -14.02
N GLU A 131 -13.76 0.69 -13.15
CA GLU A 131 -14.62 -0.48 -12.91
C GLU A 131 -15.80 -0.11 -12.00
N PRO A 132 -17.07 -0.27 -12.43
CA PRO A 132 -18.22 0.17 -11.64
C PRO A 132 -18.35 -0.50 -10.26
N THR A 133 -17.79 -1.70 -10.11
CA THR A 133 -17.87 -2.50 -8.87
C THR A 133 -16.69 -2.28 -7.92
N LYS A 134 -15.67 -1.52 -8.30
CA LYS A 134 -14.49 -1.27 -7.46
C LYS A 134 -14.57 0.08 -6.75
N SER A 135 -14.19 0.06 -5.47
CA SER A 135 -14.00 1.27 -4.67
C SER A 135 -12.80 2.07 -5.16
N GLY A 136 -12.78 3.33 -4.84
CA GLY A 136 -11.71 4.27 -5.16
C GLY A 136 -12.24 5.53 -5.83
N PHE A 137 -11.48 6.59 -5.73
CA PHE A 137 -11.73 7.83 -6.45
C PHE A 137 -11.53 7.62 -7.96
N SER A 138 -12.29 8.31 -8.80
CA SER A 138 -11.83 8.52 -10.17
C SER A 138 -10.58 9.42 -10.18
N PRO A 139 -9.76 9.41 -11.25
CA PRO A 139 -8.62 10.33 -11.36
C PRO A 139 -9.02 11.79 -11.15
N GLU A 140 -10.15 12.23 -11.71
CA GLU A 140 -10.66 13.60 -11.63
C GLU A 140 -11.08 13.95 -10.19
N GLN A 141 -11.76 13.02 -9.51
CA GLN A 141 -12.13 13.18 -8.10
C GLN A 141 -10.90 13.28 -7.21
N ALA A 142 -9.88 12.42 -7.41
CA ALA A 142 -8.64 12.47 -6.64
C ALA A 142 -7.93 13.81 -6.82
N LEU A 143 -7.85 14.30 -8.06
CA LEU A 143 -7.25 15.59 -8.39
C LEU A 143 -7.99 16.77 -7.74
N ALA A 144 -9.30 16.66 -7.57
CA ALA A 144 -10.12 17.70 -6.93
C ALA A 144 -9.97 17.76 -5.40
N VAL A 145 -9.77 16.60 -4.74
CA VAL A 145 -9.77 16.52 -3.26
C VAL A 145 -8.39 16.39 -2.62
N ALA A 146 -7.34 16.18 -3.41
CA ALA A 146 -6.00 15.89 -2.87
C ALA A 146 -5.47 17.03 -1.99
N SER A 147 -5.63 18.30 -2.39
CA SER A 147 -5.17 19.46 -1.62
C SER A 147 -5.93 19.56 -0.28
N GLU A 148 -7.26 19.41 -0.29
CA GLU A 148 -8.06 19.41 0.95
C GLU A 148 -7.62 18.30 1.91
N ILE A 149 -7.35 17.08 1.39
CA ILE A 149 -6.92 15.97 2.23
C ILE A 149 -5.48 16.20 2.74
N ALA A 150 -4.59 16.74 1.93
CA ALA A 150 -3.20 16.97 2.31
C ALA A 150 -3.05 17.99 3.47
N GLU A 151 -4.00 18.89 3.63
CA GLU A 151 -4.04 19.92 4.69
C GLU A 151 -4.68 19.42 5.99
N LEU A 152 -5.29 18.24 6.00
CA LEU A 152 -5.92 17.72 7.22
C LEU A 152 -4.87 17.43 8.32
N PRO A 153 -5.17 17.81 9.59
CA PRO A 153 -4.25 17.56 10.71
C PRO A 153 -4.12 16.06 11.03
N ASN A 154 -3.05 15.68 11.73
CA ASN A 154 -2.78 14.33 12.25
C ASN A 154 -2.66 13.24 11.17
N ILE A 155 -2.66 13.59 9.90
CA ILE A 155 -2.40 12.68 8.79
C ILE A 155 -1.33 13.25 7.86
N SER A 156 -0.76 12.39 7.02
CA SER A 156 0.13 12.76 5.92
C SER A 156 -0.37 12.08 4.66
N LEU A 157 -0.85 12.84 3.68
CA LEU A 157 -1.17 12.30 2.38
C LEU A 157 0.14 12.02 1.63
N ARG A 158 0.50 10.74 1.52
CA ARG A 158 1.77 10.30 0.94
C ARG A 158 1.66 9.97 -0.54
N GLY A 159 0.50 9.53 -1.01
CA GLY A 159 0.44 9.12 -2.40
C GLY A 159 -0.85 8.46 -2.84
N LEU A 160 -0.70 7.62 -3.86
CA LEU A 160 -1.80 6.94 -4.52
C LEU A 160 -1.64 5.41 -4.42
N MET A 161 -2.76 4.71 -4.41
CA MET A 161 -2.81 3.25 -4.47
C MET A 161 -3.77 2.81 -5.57
N ALA A 162 -3.40 1.79 -6.34
CA ALA A 162 -4.30 1.16 -7.29
C ALA A 162 -4.14 -0.37 -7.32
N ILE A 163 -5.25 -1.04 -7.67
CA ILE A 163 -5.31 -2.47 -7.98
C ILE A 163 -5.96 -2.60 -9.36
N PRO A 164 -5.18 -2.51 -10.45
CA PRO A 164 -5.71 -2.63 -11.80
C PRO A 164 -6.28 -4.02 -12.09
N ARG A 165 -6.98 -4.15 -13.21
CA ARG A 165 -7.35 -5.46 -13.78
C ARG A 165 -6.09 -6.24 -14.14
N SER A 166 -6.15 -7.55 -14.02
CA SER A 166 -5.08 -8.42 -14.53
C SER A 166 -4.98 -8.30 -16.05
N ARG A 167 -3.75 -8.26 -16.56
CA ARG A 167 -3.41 -8.16 -17.98
C ARG A 167 -2.33 -9.19 -18.32
N ALA A 168 -2.31 -9.64 -19.58
CA ALA A 168 -1.49 -10.77 -19.99
C ALA A 168 -0.02 -10.39 -20.25
N SER A 169 0.23 -9.24 -20.86
CA SER A 169 1.57 -8.81 -21.23
C SER A 169 2.12 -7.73 -20.31
N LEU A 170 3.45 -7.69 -20.18
CA LEU A 170 4.17 -6.64 -19.44
C LEU A 170 3.78 -5.23 -19.94
N ALA A 171 3.69 -5.06 -21.24
CA ALA A 171 3.35 -3.79 -21.86
C ALA A 171 1.93 -3.32 -21.44
N GLU A 172 0.96 -4.23 -21.46
CA GLU A 172 -0.41 -3.92 -21.03
C GLU A 172 -0.49 -3.66 -19.52
N GLN A 173 0.26 -4.41 -18.71
CA GLN A 173 0.29 -4.22 -17.26
C GLN A 173 0.83 -2.83 -16.87
N ARG A 174 1.80 -2.31 -17.62
CA ARG A 174 2.39 -0.98 -17.38
C ARG A 174 1.41 0.17 -17.56
N VAL A 175 0.46 0.06 -18.50
CA VAL A 175 -0.45 1.17 -18.86
C VAL A 175 -1.17 1.78 -17.65
N PRO A 176 -1.89 1.03 -16.78
CA PRO A 176 -2.56 1.61 -15.63
C PRO A 176 -1.58 2.18 -14.59
N PHE A 177 -0.39 1.60 -14.44
CA PHE A 177 0.62 2.10 -13.51
C PHE A 177 1.24 3.43 -13.99
N ALA A 178 1.48 3.56 -15.30
CA ALA A 178 1.89 4.83 -15.90
C ALA A 178 0.85 5.94 -15.66
N ARG A 179 -0.44 5.65 -15.88
CA ARG A 179 -1.54 6.59 -15.57
C ARG A 179 -1.58 6.98 -14.10
N LEU A 180 -1.31 6.05 -13.19
CA LEU A 180 -1.29 6.35 -11.75
C LEU A 180 -0.11 7.27 -11.40
N ARG A 181 1.08 7.04 -11.99
CA ARG A 181 2.24 7.92 -11.84
C ARG A 181 1.92 9.32 -12.37
N GLU A 182 1.39 9.43 -13.58
CA GLU A 182 1.01 10.71 -14.20
C GLU A 182 -0.01 11.47 -13.34
N LEU A 183 -1.00 10.78 -12.75
CA LEU A 183 -1.95 11.38 -11.83
C LEU A 183 -1.27 11.93 -10.58
N LYS A 184 -0.32 11.18 -9.96
CA LYS A 184 0.48 11.67 -8.83
C LYS A 184 1.24 12.93 -9.21
N ASP A 185 1.86 12.94 -10.38
CA ASP A 185 2.63 14.09 -10.85
C ASP A 185 1.73 15.32 -11.10
N GLN A 186 0.54 15.13 -11.68
CA GLN A 186 -0.48 16.18 -11.83
C GLN A 186 -0.95 16.74 -10.46
N ILE A 187 -1.20 15.88 -9.47
CA ILE A 187 -1.54 16.31 -8.11
C ILE A 187 -0.39 17.16 -7.54
N ASN A 188 0.84 16.71 -7.70
CA ASN A 188 2.03 17.40 -7.20
C ASN A 188 2.26 18.79 -7.81
N THR A 189 1.72 19.08 -8.99
CA THR A 189 1.76 20.45 -9.55
C THR A 189 0.86 21.43 -8.79
N ARG A 190 -0.09 20.93 -8.00
CA ARG A 190 -1.09 21.72 -7.26
C ARG A 190 -0.80 21.79 -5.75
N LEU A 191 0.13 20.99 -5.26
CA LEU A 191 0.50 20.92 -3.85
C LEU A 191 1.75 21.76 -3.56
N ASP A 192 1.80 22.35 -2.38
CA ASP A 192 3.01 22.94 -1.83
C ASP A 192 4.13 21.91 -1.72
N ASN A 193 5.39 22.34 -1.79
CA ASN A 193 6.54 21.44 -1.78
C ASN A 193 6.59 20.51 -0.56
N SER A 194 6.11 20.97 0.61
CA SER A 194 6.05 20.19 1.84
C SER A 194 4.94 19.13 1.86
N LEU A 195 3.97 19.21 0.95
CA LEU A 195 2.80 18.34 0.87
C LEU A 195 2.86 17.40 -0.35
N LYS A 196 3.93 17.44 -1.13
CA LYS A 196 4.07 16.62 -2.35
C LYS A 196 4.02 15.13 -2.04
N LEU A 197 3.29 14.42 -2.89
CA LEU A 197 3.15 12.97 -2.84
C LEU A 197 4.45 12.30 -3.31
N ASP A 198 4.92 11.35 -2.53
CA ASP A 198 6.14 10.58 -2.80
C ASP A 198 5.88 9.08 -3.02
N THR A 199 4.66 8.61 -2.78
CA THR A 199 4.34 7.20 -2.71
C THR A 199 3.40 6.74 -3.83
N LEU A 200 3.79 5.63 -4.49
CA LEU A 200 2.94 4.85 -5.39
C LEU A 200 2.85 3.41 -4.87
N SER A 201 1.74 3.11 -4.18
CA SER A 201 1.43 1.76 -3.70
C SER A 201 0.74 0.97 -4.81
N MET A 202 1.51 0.24 -5.60
CA MET A 202 1.03 -0.50 -6.77
C MET A 202 1.94 -1.69 -7.07
N GLY A 203 1.40 -2.71 -7.73
CA GLY A 203 2.12 -3.96 -8.01
C GLY A 203 1.89 -5.05 -6.96
N MET A 204 1.61 -6.23 -7.45
CA MET A 204 1.40 -7.47 -6.69
C MET A 204 2.23 -8.60 -7.32
N SER A 205 2.11 -9.83 -6.86
CA SER A 205 2.88 -10.99 -7.34
C SER A 205 2.93 -11.15 -8.88
N GLY A 206 1.84 -10.83 -9.57
CA GLY A 206 1.73 -11.05 -11.02
C GLY A 206 2.10 -9.85 -11.91
N ASP A 207 2.31 -8.66 -11.33
CA ASP A 207 2.55 -7.42 -12.07
C ASP A 207 3.59 -6.49 -11.37
N MET A 208 4.39 -7.06 -10.46
CA MET A 208 5.39 -6.35 -9.68
C MET A 208 6.41 -5.63 -10.57
N GLU A 209 6.95 -6.33 -11.56
CA GLU A 209 7.94 -5.79 -12.48
C GLU A 209 7.38 -4.60 -13.27
N ALA A 210 6.14 -4.74 -13.80
CA ALA A 210 5.47 -3.65 -14.50
C ALA A 210 5.28 -2.42 -13.61
N ALA A 211 4.91 -2.63 -12.35
CA ALA A 211 4.74 -1.54 -11.39
C ALA A 211 6.07 -0.84 -11.06
N ILE A 212 7.17 -1.59 -10.90
CA ILE A 212 8.50 -1.03 -10.64
C ILE A 212 8.98 -0.19 -11.82
N LEU A 213 8.80 -0.68 -13.06
CA LEU A 213 9.12 0.04 -14.29
C LEU A 213 8.36 1.37 -14.41
N GLU A 214 7.18 1.49 -13.80
CA GLU A 214 6.36 2.70 -13.77
C GLU A 214 6.48 3.49 -12.45
N GLY A 215 7.51 3.23 -11.64
CA GLY A 215 7.83 4.05 -10.48
C GLY A 215 7.16 3.66 -9.18
N ALA A 216 6.70 2.42 -9.02
CA ALA A 216 6.20 1.94 -7.72
C ALA A 216 7.22 2.22 -6.60
N THR A 217 6.73 2.66 -5.44
CA THR A 217 7.54 2.82 -4.22
C THR A 217 7.15 1.82 -3.14
N ILE A 218 5.97 1.20 -3.26
CA ILE A 218 5.52 0.09 -2.42
C ILE A 218 4.91 -0.99 -3.32
N VAL A 219 5.47 -2.22 -3.26
CA VAL A 219 4.89 -3.42 -3.88
C VAL A 219 4.30 -4.34 -2.81
N ARG A 220 3.11 -4.91 -3.06
CA ARG A 220 2.31 -5.65 -2.08
C ARG A 220 2.25 -7.14 -2.44
N ILE A 221 3.09 -7.94 -1.80
CA ILE A 221 3.28 -9.34 -2.15
C ILE A 221 2.71 -10.27 -1.07
N GLY A 222 1.77 -11.11 -1.45
CA GLY A 222 1.17 -12.12 -0.57
C GLY A 222 1.47 -13.54 -1.01
N THR A 223 0.91 -13.96 -2.13
CA THR A 223 0.98 -15.35 -2.62
C THR A 223 2.41 -15.83 -2.83
N ASP A 224 3.29 -14.98 -3.39
CA ASP A 224 4.68 -15.38 -3.64
C ASP A 224 5.49 -15.50 -2.33
N ILE A 225 5.12 -14.81 -1.25
CA ILE A 225 5.77 -14.97 0.07
C ILE A 225 5.22 -16.21 0.79
N PHE A 226 3.90 -16.29 0.95
CA PHE A 226 3.25 -17.23 1.87
C PHE A 226 2.75 -18.51 1.19
N GLY A 227 2.78 -18.57 -0.12
CA GLY A 227 2.13 -19.62 -0.90
C GLY A 227 0.63 -19.39 -1.11
N PRO A 228 -0.05 -20.29 -1.84
CA PRO A 228 -1.49 -20.22 -2.05
C PRO A 228 -2.24 -20.28 -0.71
N ARG A 229 -3.47 -19.77 -0.70
CA ARG A 229 -4.34 -19.89 0.49
C ARG A 229 -4.84 -21.31 0.59
N ASN A 230 -4.74 -21.90 1.78
CA ASN A 230 -5.51 -23.10 2.07
C ASN A 230 -6.99 -22.71 2.04
N LYS A 231 -7.75 -23.35 1.17
CA LYS A 231 -9.21 -23.20 1.11
C LYS A 231 -9.85 -23.83 2.33
#